data_a7c5c7aa65e7cbf37e7cf84a8fcaf73c
#
_entry.id   a7c5c7aa65e7cbf37e7cf84a8fcaf73c
#
_cell.length_a   1.000
_cell.length_b   1.000
_cell.length_c   1.000
_cell.angle_alpha   90.00
_cell.angle_beta   90.00
_cell.angle_gamma   90.00
#
_symmetry.space_group_name_H-M   'P 1'
#
loop_
_entity.id
_entity.type
_entity.pdbx_description
1 polymer ?
#
loop_
_entity_poly.entity_id
_entity_poly.type
_entity_poly.pdbx_seq_one_letter_code
_entity_poly.pdbx_strand_id
1 'polypeptide(L)'
;TAAGRGVESSDVFVECALKLLTDEGVLAFVLPEALLDVHNHKTIREIIAESANVSRVSFLGDAFYGVQCPSLVLQLEKSSDPGHSKGAVIERDGREFVVGTDRPLGSENFMLRLTDDEYRLLCRIENTDNCEFLRGQADFALGIVTGDNAKYVSTECGEGMEAVITGADVYRYRCGKTEKYMYPELTLYQQAAPLELYRAPEKLIYRFINRQLVFAYDDRQRLTLNSCNVVIPHIPGLDMRYIMAILNSRVAQYIYEKRYNAVKVLRSHIENIPVPVADEETQRRIISKAEELMAEELITESSVNSEMQTYKTGKDHLQRYRLYEEIDDIVRKLYSVTDEEYEFIKQSLSGDKYML
;
A
#
# COMPACT_ATOMS: atom_id res chain seq x y z
N THR A 1 -0.18 -15.24 25.60
CA THR A 1 -1.61 -15.43 25.30
C THR A 1 -2.12 -14.35 24.35
N ALA A 2 -3.13 -14.67 23.52
CA ALA A 2 -3.80 -13.70 22.68
C ALA A 2 -4.65 -12.68 23.49
N ALA A 3 -4.90 -12.92 24.77
CA ALA A 3 -5.68 -12.03 25.63
C ALA A 3 -4.90 -10.75 25.97
N GLY A 4 -5.49 -9.57 25.71
CA GLY A 4 -4.88 -8.26 25.96
C GLY A 4 -5.80 -7.11 25.55
N ARG A 5 -5.33 -5.87 25.57
CA ARG A 5 -6.11 -4.72 25.08
C ARG A 5 -6.21 -4.75 23.56
N GLY A 6 -7.44 -4.64 23.03
CA GLY A 6 -7.71 -4.60 21.59
C GLY A 6 -7.67 -5.97 20.91
N VAL A 7 -7.75 -7.05 21.67
CA VAL A 7 -7.81 -8.43 21.13
C VAL A 7 -9.23 -8.74 20.66
N GLU A 8 -9.31 -9.34 19.50
CA GLU A 8 -10.56 -9.89 18.96
C GLU A 8 -10.93 -11.19 19.70
N SER A 9 -12.21 -11.41 19.95
CA SER A 9 -12.67 -12.65 20.62
C SER A 9 -12.33 -13.89 19.82
N SER A 10 -12.30 -13.82 18.50
CA SER A 10 -11.87 -14.91 17.60
C SER A 10 -10.49 -15.42 17.92
N ASP A 11 -9.54 -14.56 18.25
CA ASP A 11 -8.15 -14.91 18.55
C ASP A 11 -8.06 -15.76 19.82
N VAL A 12 -8.84 -15.37 20.84
CA VAL A 12 -8.92 -16.12 22.09
C VAL A 12 -9.54 -17.51 21.88
N PHE A 13 -10.58 -17.61 21.02
CA PHE A 13 -11.18 -18.88 20.69
C PHE A 13 -10.22 -19.81 19.96
N VAL A 14 -9.43 -19.30 19.02
CA VAL A 14 -8.40 -20.09 18.31
C VAL A 14 -7.33 -20.57 19.29
N GLU A 15 -6.80 -19.70 20.16
CA GLU A 15 -5.82 -20.09 21.17
C GLU A 15 -6.36 -21.18 22.11
N CYS A 16 -7.59 -21.02 22.62
CA CYS A 16 -8.22 -22.01 23.50
C CYS A 16 -8.41 -23.35 22.78
N ALA A 17 -8.87 -23.33 21.55
CA ALA A 17 -9.09 -24.54 20.77
C ALA A 17 -7.77 -25.29 20.48
N LEU A 18 -6.70 -24.60 20.13
CA LEU A 18 -5.37 -25.19 19.93
C LEU A 18 -4.85 -25.88 21.22
N LYS A 19 -5.14 -25.33 22.40
CA LYS A 19 -4.78 -25.94 23.69
C LYS A 19 -5.59 -27.20 24.01
N LEU A 20 -6.81 -27.29 23.49
CA LEU A 20 -7.69 -28.46 23.73
C LEU A 20 -7.46 -29.58 22.73
N LEU A 21 -6.82 -29.33 21.60
CA LEU A 21 -6.51 -30.36 20.61
C LEU A 21 -5.50 -31.37 21.17
N THR A 22 -5.73 -32.62 20.85
CA THR A 22 -4.72 -33.69 20.95
C THR A 22 -3.63 -33.48 19.90
N ASP A 23 -2.51 -34.14 20.04
CA ASP A 23 -1.47 -34.19 19.01
C ASP A 23 -2.07 -34.71 17.70
N GLU A 24 -1.69 -34.13 16.57
CA GLU A 24 -2.27 -34.40 15.24
C GLU A 24 -3.77 -34.05 15.11
N GLY A 25 -4.36 -33.43 16.13
CA GLY A 25 -5.75 -32.98 16.09
C GLY A 25 -5.97 -31.84 15.07
N VAL A 26 -7.14 -31.83 14.46
CA VAL A 26 -7.53 -30.87 13.43
C VAL A 26 -8.56 -29.91 13.99
N LEU A 27 -8.36 -28.61 13.70
CA LEU A 27 -9.25 -27.49 14.03
C LEU A 27 -9.69 -26.79 12.75
N ALA A 28 -10.97 -26.48 12.61
CA ALA A 28 -11.48 -25.63 11.55
C ALA A 28 -12.42 -24.56 12.11
N PHE A 29 -12.11 -23.29 11.82
CA PHE A 29 -12.92 -22.14 12.24
C PHE A 29 -13.24 -21.21 11.08
N VAL A 30 -14.42 -20.60 11.15
CA VAL A 30 -14.74 -19.41 10.35
C VAL A 30 -14.20 -18.18 11.09
N LEU A 31 -13.33 -17.45 10.43
CA LEU A 31 -12.57 -16.33 11.02
C LEU A 31 -12.58 -15.13 10.09
N PRO A 32 -12.38 -13.90 10.60
CA PRO A 32 -12.13 -12.74 9.77
C PRO A 32 -10.86 -12.94 8.91
N GLU A 33 -10.92 -12.56 7.63
CA GLU A 33 -9.73 -12.61 6.76
C GLU A 33 -8.57 -11.76 7.30
N ALA A 34 -8.88 -10.73 8.09
CA ALA A 34 -7.91 -9.87 8.78
C ALA A 34 -6.93 -10.65 9.67
N LEU A 35 -7.30 -11.86 10.13
CA LEU A 35 -6.40 -12.72 10.91
C LEU A 35 -5.10 -13.02 10.17
N LEU A 36 -5.12 -13.12 8.85
CA LEU A 36 -3.94 -13.49 8.07
C LEU A 36 -2.86 -12.40 8.02
N ASP A 37 -3.23 -11.11 8.11
CA ASP A 37 -2.34 -10.01 7.73
C ASP A 37 -2.46 -8.73 8.59
N VAL A 38 -3.53 -8.54 9.37
CA VAL A 38 -3.68 -7.33 10.17
C VAL A 38 -2.91 -7.43 11.49
N HIS A 39 -2.24 -6.33 11.85
CA HIS A 39 -1.35 -6.25 13.01
C HIS A 39 -2.00 -6.67 14.34
N ASN A 40 -3.28 -6.34 14.57
CA ASN A 40 -3.99 -6.69 15.80
C ASN A 40 -4.04 -8.22 16.05
N HIS A 41 -3.94 -9.03 15.00
CA HIS A 41 -3.92 -10.49 15.07
C HIS A 41 -2.49 -11.08 15.11
N LYS A 42 -1.45 -10.27 15.28
CA LYS A 42 -0.05 -10.73 15.30
C LYS A 42 0.17 -11.83 16.32
N THR A 43 -0.30 -11.65 17.55
CA THR A 43 -0.07 -12.60 18.65
C THR A 43 -0.71 -13.97 18.36
N ILE A 44 -1.93 -13.99 17.79
CA ILE A 44 -2.55 -15.28 17.45
C ILE A 44 -1.84 -15.96 16.29
N ARG A 45 -1.30 -15.21 15.31
CA ARG A 45 -0.46 -15.79 14.24
C ARG A 45 0.81 -16.44 14.81
N GLU A 46 1.46 -15.79 15.78
CA GLU A 46 2.61 -16.38 16.50
C GLU A 46 2.24 -17.69 17.18
N ILE A 47 1.12 -17.71 17.91
CA ILE A 47 0.64 -18.92 18.60
C ILE A 47 0.33 -20.03 17.59
N ILE A 48 -0.31 -19.71 16.45
CA ILE A 48 -0.57 -20.69 15.39
C ILE A 48 0.75 -21.23 14.84
N ALA A 49 1.69 -20.36 14.50
CA ALA A 49 2.99 -20.74 13.94
C ALA A 49 3.83 -21.61 14.90
N GLU A 50 3.65 -21.46 16.21
CA GLU A 50 4.33 -22.27 17.24
C GLU A 50 3.62 -23.59 17.58
N SER A 51 2.39 -23.79 17.11
CA SER A 51 1.54 -24.90 17.58
C SER A 51 1.00 -25.79 16.46
N ALA A 52 0.89 -25.26 15.23
CA ALA A 52 0.14 -25.93 14.17
C ALA A 52 0.67 -25.61 12.78
N ASN A 53 0.28 -26.45 11.83
CA ASN A 53 0.41 -26.24 10.40
C ASN A 53 -0.94 -25.82 9.80
N VAL A 54 -0.92 -25.05 8.71
CA VAL A 54 -2.12 -24.78 7.94
C VAL A 54 -2.34 -25.91 6.95
N SER A 55 -3.53 -26.52 6.97
CA SER A 55 -3.89 -27.58 6.02
C SER A 55 -4.90 -27.12 4.96
N ARG A 56 -5.78 -26.16 5.28
CA ARG A 56 -6.71 -25.56 4.31
C ARG A 56 -7.07 -24.13 4.66
N VAL A 57 -7.28 -23.30 3.63
CA VAL A 57 -7.91 -21.99 3.74
C VAL A 57 -8.95 -21.84 2.63
N SER A 58 -10.20 -21.57 2.99
CA SER A 58 -11.26 -21.26 2.02
C SER A 58 -11.71 -19.83 2.26
N PHE A 59 -11.48 -18.93 1.29
CA PHE A 59 -11.91 -17.53 1.33
C PHE A 59 -13.39 -17.43 0.98
N LEU A 60 -14.19 -16.88 1.88
CA LEU A 60 -15.65 -16.77 1.76
C LEU A 60 -16.10 -15.37 1.32
N GLY A 61 -15.21 -14.37 1.40
CA GLY A 61 -15.58 -12.95 1.22
C GLY A 61 -16.61 -12.48 2.24
N ASP A 62 -17.53 -11.60 1.83
CA ASP A 62 -18.63 -11.08 2.67
C ASP A 62 -19.76 -12.12 2.79
N ALA A 63 -19.51 -13.23 3.45
CA ALA A 63 -20.42 -14.36 3.55
C ALA A 63 -21.64 -14.11 4.48
N PHE A 64 -21.60 -13.11 5.35
CA PHE A 64 -22.64 -12.87 6.34
C PHE A 64 -23.48 -11.64 5.98
N TYR A 65 -24.81 -11.84 5.87
CA TYR A 65 -25.75 -10.78 5.54
C TYR A 65 -25.68 -9.62 6.55
N GLY A 66 -25.52 -8.40 6.04
CA GLY A 66 -25.51 -7.17 6.85
C GLY A 66 -24.20 -6.91 7.61
N VAL A 67 -23.18 -7.74 7.41
CA VAL A 67 -21.87 -7.59 8.05
C VAL A 67 -20.81 -7.42 6.97
N GLN A 68 -20.13 -6.26 6.96
CA GLN A 68 -18.97 -6.02 6.09
C GLN A 68 -17.69 -6.56 6.77
N CYS A 69 -17.52 -7.86 6.74
CA CYS A 69 -16.37 -8.55 7.33
C CYS A 69 -15.99 -9.74 6.46
N PRO A 70 -15.11 -9.55 5.49
CA PRO A 70 -14.61 -10.66 4.69
C PRO A 70 -14.09 -11.78 5.59
N SER A 71 -14.54 -12.99 5.33
CA SER A 71 -14.33 -14.14 6.20
C SER A 71 -13.66 -15.28 5.45
N LEU A 72 -13.02 -16.17 6.18
CA LEU A 72 -12.43 -17.41 5.66
C LEU A 72 -12.69 -18.59 6.59
N VAL A 73 -12.59 -19.79 6.06
CA VAL A 73 -12.40 -21.00 6.88
C VAL A 73 -10.90 -21.26 6.97
N LEU A 74 -10.37 -21.31 8.19
CA LEU A 74 -8.98 -21.70 8.44
C LEU A 74 -8.98 -23.07 9.10
N GLN A 75 -8.30 -24.04 8.47
CA GLN A 75 -8.07 -25.37 9.01
C GLN A 75 -6.61 -25.50 9.42
N LEU A 76 -6.43 -25.86 10.68
CA LEU A 76 -5.14 -26.04 11.33
C LEU A 76 -4.99 -27.49 11.80
N GLU A 77 -3.79 -28.03 11.69
CA GLU A 77 -3.41 -29.34 12.20
C GLU A 77 -2.30 -29.15 13.24
N LYS A 78 -2.57 -29.56 14.48
CA LYS A 78 -1.58 -29.49 15.55
C LYS A 78 -0.40 -30.42 15.25
N SER A 79 0.81 -29.87 15.37
CA SER A 79 2.02 -30.55 14.90
C SER A 79 3.15 -30.45 15.90
N SER A 80 3.99 -31.50 15.96
CA SER A 80 5.28 -31.45 16.65
C SER A 80 6.36 -30.71 15.87
N ASP A 81 6.13 -30.49 14.57
CA ASP A 81 6.93 -29.63 13.67
C ASP A 81 6.00 -28.57 13.07
N PRO A 82 5.68 -27.49 13.84
CA PRO A 82 4.70 -26.51 13.45
C PRO A 82 5.28 -25.40 12.58
N GLY A 83 4.40 -24.51 12.09
CA GLY A 83 4.80 -23.30 11.38
C GLY A 83 4.86 -23.45 9.87
N HIS A 84 4.31 -24.52 9.31
CA HIS A 84 4.35 -24.81 7.88
C HIS A 84 2.99 -24.62 7.21
N SER A 85 3.03 -24.31 5.93
CA SER A 85 1.84 -24.24 5.05
C SER A 85 2.00 -25.06 3.76
N LYS A 86 3.13 -25.71 3.55
CA LYS A 86 3.36 -26.55 2.38
C LYS A 86 2.36 -27.71 2.33
N GLY A 87 1.70 -27.89 1.20
CA GLY A 87 0.62 -28.86 1.02
C GLY A 87 -0.77 -28.34 1.38
N ALA A 88 -0.88 -27.13 1.97
CA ALA A 88 -2.17 -26.52 2.26
C ALA A 88 -2.98 -26.31 0.99
N VAL A 89 -4.28 -26.60 1.05
CA VAL A 89 -5.23 -26.32 -0.03
C VAL A 89 -5.84 -24.96 0.18
N ILE A 90 -5.69 -24.08 -0.80
CA ILE A 90 -6.24 -22.73 -0.77
C ILE A 90 -7.38 -22.64 -1.79
N GLU A 91 -8.56 -22.24 -1.33
CA GLU A 91 -9.74 -22.01 -2.15
C GLU A 91 -10.06 -20.50 -2.15
N ARG A 92 -10.06 -19.89 -3.33
CA ARG A 92 -10.37 -18.48 -3.51
C ARG A 92 -11.02 -18.23 -4.86
N ASP A 93 -12.09 -17.45 -4.89
CA ASP A 93 -12.82 -17.06 -6.12
C ASP A 93 -13.25 -18.27 -6.99
N GLY A 94 -13.65 -19.36 -6.33
CA GLY A 94 -14.06 -20.61 -7.00
C GLY A 94 -12.90 -21.39 -7.63
N ARG A 95 -11.66 -21.09 -7.27
CA ARG A 95 -10.46 -21.80 -7.72
C ARG A 95 -9.74 -22.40 -6.53
N GLU A 96 -9.20 -23.59 -6.69
CA GLU A 96 -8.32 -24.24 -5.71
C GLU A 96 -6.88 -24.28 -6.25
N PHE A 97 -5.93 -24.09 -5.33
CA PHE A 97 -4.51 -24.39 -5.57
C PHE A 97 -3.87 -24.96 -4.31
N VAL A 98 -2.80 -25.70 -4.50
CA VAL A 98 -2.01 -26.28 -3.39
C VAL A 98 -0.75 -25.46 -3.21
N VAL A 99 -0.41 -25.13 -1.97
CA VAL A 99 0.84 -24.47 -1.61
C VAL A 99 1.99 -25.46 -1.82
N GLY A 100 2.74 -25.30 -2.89
CA GLY A 100 3.87 -26.17 -3.23
C GLY A 100 5.19 -25.69 -2.63
N THR A 101 5.34 -24.37 -2.47
CA THR A 101 6.51 -23.73 -1.87
C THR A 101 6.28 -23.56 -0.38
N ASP A 102 7.19 -24.02 0.46
CA ASP A 102 7.07 -23.78 1.89
C ASP A 102 7.09 -22.27 2.19
N ARG A 103 6.09 -21.83 2.93
CA ARG A 103 5.92 -20.45 3.38
C ARG A 103 5.87 -20.50 4.89
N PRO A 104 6.98 -20.16 5.57
CA PRO A 104 6.99 -20.11 7.02
C PRO A 104 5.86 -19.23 7.53
N LEU A 105 5.06 -19.76 8.44
CA LEU A 105 4.01 -18.97 9.08
C LEU A 105 4.67 -17.93 9.96
N GLY A 106 4.58 -16.68 9.56
CA GLY A 106 5.19 -15.55 10.26
C GLY A 106 4.17 -14.70 11.00
N SER A 107 4.63 -14.00 12.03
CA SER A 107 3.77 -13.12 12.83
C SER A 107 3.18 -11.95 12.04
N GLU A 108 3.85 -11.49 10.99
CA GLU A 108 3.40 -10.31 10.23
C GLU A 108 2.32 -10.65 9.20
N ASN A 109 2.47 -11.76 8.46
CA ASN A 109 1.53 -12.16 7.42
C ASN A 109 1.76 -13.64 7.07
N PHE A 110 0.67 -14.40 6.92
CA PHE A 110 0.76 -15.82 6.51
C PHE A 110 0.92 -16.02 5.00
N MET A 111 0.77 -14.98 4.18
CA MET A 111 0.96 -15.01 2.71
C MET A 111 0.15 -16.09 1.98
N LEU A 112 -0.94 -16.56 2.57
CA LEU A 112 -1.74 -17.67 2.05
C LEU A 112 -2.70 -17.27 0.93
N ARG A 113 -2.85 -15.95 0.66
CA ARG A 113 -3.63 -15.45 -0.46
C ARG A 113 -2.94 -15.64 -1.81
N LEU A 114 -1.61 -15.81 -1.81
CA LEU A 114 -0.79 -15.81 -3.00
C LEU A 114 -0.69 -17.20 -3.61
N THR A 115 -0.69 -17.30 -4.93
CA THR A 115 -0.20 -18.49 -5.64
C THR A 115 1.30 -18.65 -5.42
N ASP A 116 1.86 -19.80 -5.76
CA ASP A 116 3.30 -20.03 -5.61
C ASP A 116 4.13 -19.11 -6.52
N ASP A 117 3.61 -18.80 -7.71
CA ASP A 117 4.30 -17.91 -8.65
C ASP A 117 4.28 -16.47 -8.14
N GLU A 118 3.14 -16.00 -7.61
CA GLU A 118 3.05 -14.70 -6.95
C GLU A 118 3.99 -14.60 -5.75
N TYR A 119 4.04 -15.62 -4.90
CA TYR A 119 4.89 -15.65 -3.72
C TYR A 119 6.38 -15.65 -4.07
N ARG A 120 6.80 -16.50 -5.02
CA ARG A 120 8.21 -16.56 -5.47
C ARG A 120 8.66 -15.25 -6.10
N LEU A 121 7.83 -14.67 -6.96
CA LEU A 121 8.13 -13.39 -7.60
C LEU A 121 8.23 -12.27 -6.56
N LEU A 122 7.28 -12.19 -5.62
CA LEU A 122 7.31 -11.21 -4.54
C LEU A 122 8.60 -11.32 -3.70
N CYS A 123 8.92 -12.53 -3.22
CA CYS A 123 10.12 -12.76 -2.42
C CYS A 123 11.40 -12.38 -3.18
N ARG A 124 11.46 -12.67 -4.49
CA ARG A 124 12.62 -12.32 -5.31
C ARG A 124 12.76 -10.80 -5.47
N ILE A 125 11.66 -10.11 -5.75
CA ILE A 125 11.66 -8.64 -5.88
C ILE A 125 12.05 -7.97 -4.56
N GLU A 126 11.51 -8.43 -3.44
CA GLU A 126 11.82 -7.87 -2.11
C GLU A 126 13.28 -8.10 -1.67
N ASN A 127 13.92 -9.13 -2.21
CA ASN A 127 15.33 -9.44 -1.97
C ASN A 127 16.24 -9.02 -3.14
N THR A 128 15.82 -8.05 -3.94
CA THR A 128 16.67 -7.47 -4.98
C THR A 128 17.91 -6.86 -4.34
N ASP A 129 19.09 -7.21 -4.88
CA ASP A 129 20.36 -6.66 -4.43
C ASP A 129 20.45 -5.14 -4.66
N ASN A 130 21.35 -4.49 -3.92
CA ASN A 130 21.62 -3.05 -4.05
C ASN A 130 20.37 -2.16 -3.92
N CYS A 131 19.57 -2.44 -2.90
CA CYS A 131 18.42 -1.62 -2.54
C CYS A 131 18.62 -0.94 -1.19
N GLU A 132 18.08 0.26 -1.08
CA GLU A 132 17.91 1.00 0.17
C GLU A 132 16.45 0.96 0.62
N PHE A 133 16.21 1.33 1.86
CA PHE A 133 14.88 1.36 2.46
C PHE A 133 14.61 2.69 3.13
N LEU A 134 13.37 3.16 3.11
CA LEU A 134 13.00 4.39 3.80
C LEU A 134 13.01 4.24 5.33
N ARG A 135 13.10 3.03 5.85
CA ARG A 135 13.20 2.77 7.28
C ARG A 135 14.46 3.43 7.88
N GLY A 136 14.26 4.39 8.78
CA GLY A 136 15.34 5.15 9.40
C GLY A 136 16.01 6.18 8.47
N GLN A 137 15.56 6.30 7.22
CA GLN A 137 16.09 7.21 6.22
C GLN A 137 14.99 8.12 5.62
N ALA A 138 13.92 8.35 6.37
CA ALA A 138 12.86 9.28 6.00
C ALA A 138 12.12 9.81 7.22
N ASP A 139 11.69 11.07 7.15
CA ASP A 139 10.73 11.64 8.08
C ASP A 139 9.31 11.43 7.57
N PHE A 140 8.39 11.17 8.49
CA PHE A 140 6.97 10.98 8.18
C PHE A 140 6.12 11.91 9.01
N ALA A 141 5.13 12.53 8.37
CA ALA A 141 4.10 13.31 9.05
C ALA A 141 2.71 12.81 8.66
N LEU A 142 1.85 12.60 9.66
CA LEU A 142 0.45 12.38 9.38
C LEU A 142 -0.18 13.69 8.89
N GLY A 143 -1.17 13.61 8.03
CA GLY A 143 -1.99 14.77 7.68
C GLY A 143 -2.79 15.26 8.88
N ILE A 144 -3.09 16.55 8.91
CA ILE A 144 -3.77 17.22 10.03
C ILE A 144 -5.13 16.57 10.30
N VAL A 145 -5.36 16.13 11.54
CA VAL A 145 -6.65 15.66 12.04
C VAL A 145 -7.34 16.82 12.73
N THR A 146 -8.35 17.38 12.09
CA THR A 146 -9.04 18.57 12.63
C THR A 146 -9.92 18.26 13.84
N GLY A 147 -10.41 17.01 13.94
CA GLY A 147 -11.45 16.62 14.89
C GLY A 147 -12.87 16.94 14.39
N ASP A 148 -13.03 18.02 13.63
CA ASP A 148 -14.29 18.44 13.00
C ASP A 148 -14.01 19.20 11.70
N ASN A 149 -14.05 18.47 10.57
CA ASN A 149 -13.82 19.08 9.27
C ASN A 149 -14.88 20.12 8.89
N ALA A 150 -16.12 19.96 9.32
CA ALA A 150 -17.20 20.90 9.00
C ALA A 150 -16.95 22.27 9.65
N LYS A 151 -16.28 22.29 10.79
CA LYS A 151 -15.92 23.52 11.53
C LYS A 151 -14.63 24.18 11.00
N TYR A 152 -13.65 23.37 10.64
CA TYR A 152 -12.27 23.87 10.43
C TYR A 152 -11.82 23.92 8.98
N VAL A 153 -12.55 23.30 8.06
CA VAL A 153 -12.23 23.29 6.63
C VAL A 153 -13.29 24.01 5.84
N SER A 154 -12.92 25.08 5.14
CA SER A 154 -13.80 25.87 4.28
C SER A 154 -13.61 25.50 2.81
N THR A 155 -14.64 25.71 1.99
CA THR A 155 -14.56 25.70 0.53
C THR A 155 -14.33 27.11 -0.04
N GLU A 156 -14.40 28.14 0.80
CA GLU A 156 -14.11 29.54 0.44
C GLU A 156 -12.82 29.98 1.15
N CYS A 157 -11.95 30.68 0.45
CA CYS A 157 -10.73 31.23 1.02
C CYS A 157 -11.05 32.47 1.86
N GLY A 158 -10.94 32.35 3.19
CA GLY A 158 -11.05 33.47 4.14
C GLY A 158 -9.71 34.14 4.40
N GLU A 159 -9.76 35.32 5.04
CA GLU A 159 -8.56 36.04 5.45
C GLU A 159 -7.71 35.19 6.42
N GLY A 160 -6.40 35.04 6.11
CA GLY A 160 -5.47 34.24 6.91
C GLY A 160 -5.59 32.72 6.70
N MET A 161 -6.48 32.25 5.82
CA MET A 161 -6.57 30.84 5.45
C MET A 161 -5.62 30.49 4.33
N GLU A 162 -5.16 29.26 4.31
CA GLU A 162 -4.33 28.67 3.26
C GLU A 162 -5.00 27.46 2.63
N ALA A 163 -4.66 27.20 1.37
CA ALA A 163 -5.08 26.00 0.66
C ALA A 163 -4.47 24.74 1.30
N VAL A 164 -5.29 23.73 1.54
CA VAL A 164 -4.88 22.46 2.17
C VAL A 164 -5.14 21.30 1.23
N ILE A 165 -4.17 20.40 1.11
CA ILE A 165 -4.24 19.21 0.25
C ILE A 165 -5.01 18.10 0.96
N THR A 166 -5.93 17.48 0.24
CA THR A 166 -6.65 16.27 0.65
C THR A 166 -6.22 15.08 -0.20
N GLY A 167 -6.59 13.87 0.21
CA GLY A 167 -6.31 12.69 -0.60
C GLY A 167 -6.91 12.71 -2.00
N ALA A 168 -8.02 13.44 -2.20
CA ALA A 168 -8.63 13.63 -3.52
C ALA A 168 -7.76 14.48 -4.46
N ASP A 169 -6.95 15.36 -3.90
CA ASP A 169 -6.08 16.27 -4.65
C ASP A 169 -4.71 15.64 -4.98
N VAL A 170 -4.42 14.45 -4.48
CA VAL A 170 -3.13 13.76 -4.70
C VAL A 170 -3.26 12.80 -5.87
N TYR A 171 -2.50 13.02 -6.92
CA TYR A 171 -2.36 12.15 -8.08
C TYR A 171 -0.92 11.66 -8.17
N ARG A 172 -0.67 10.58 -8.90
CA ARG A 172 0.73 10.16 -9.12
C ARG A 172 1.53 11.30 -9.73
N TYR A 173 2.69 11.56 -9.13
CA TYR A 173 3.69 12.60 -9.46
C TYR A 173 3.29 14.02 -9.08
N ARG A 174 2.01 14.38 -8.97
CA ARG A 174 1.60 15.77 -8.73
C ARG A 174 0.41 15.90 -7.79
N CYS A 175 0.32 17.05 -7.14
CA CYS A 175 -0.89 17.48 -6.46
C CYS A 175 -1.74 18.36 -7.39
N GLY A 176 -3.02 18.08 -7.42
CA GLY A 176 -4.01 18.88 -8.11
C GLY A 176 -4.29 20.21 -7.42
N LYS A 177 -5.22 20.95 -8.00
CA LYS A 177 -5.77 22.16 -7.44
C LYS A 177 -6.77 21.75 -6.34
N THR A 178 -6.64 22.35 -5.17
CA THR A 178 -7.60 22.13 -4.08
C THR A 178 -8.54 23.34 -3.95
N GLU A 179 -9.77 23.09 -3.54
CA GLU A 179 -10.76 24.09 -3.16
C GLU A 179 -11.08 24.02 -1.65
N LYS A 180 -10.09 23.55 -0.87
CA LYS A 180 -10.21 23.46 0.58
C LYS A 180 -9.19 24.35 1.24
N TYR A 181 -9.65 25.10 2.26
CA TYR A 181 -8.87 26.10 2.96
C TYR A 181 -9.00 25.90 4.47
N MET A 182 -7.93 26.19 5.20
CA MET A 182 -7.89 26.14 6.66
C MET A 182 -6.90 27.15 7.21
N TYR A 183 -7.01 27.49 8.49
CA TYR A 183 -6.01 28.28 9.17
C TYR A 183 -4.71 27.48 9.37
N PRO A 184 -3.53 28.08 9.19
CA PRO A 184 -2.25 27.37 9.38
C PRO A 184 -1.86 27.15 10.84
N GLU A 185 -2.68 27.56 11.79
CA GLU A 185 -2.41 27.44 13.23
C GLU A 185 -2.74 26.02 13.72
N LEU A 186 -1.69 25.18 13.88
CA LEU A 186 -1.85 23.76 14.18
C LEU A 186 -2.45 23.47 15.57
N THR A 187 -2.36 24.42 16.51
CA THR A 187 -2.93 24.31 17.87
C THR A 187 -4.44 24.23 17.89
N LEU A 188 -5.10 24.62 16.81
CA LEU A 188 -6.55 24.57 16.65
C LEU A 188 -7.08 23.13 16.43
N TYR A 189 -6.21 22.18 16.07
CA TYR A 189 -6.62 20.87 15.57
C TYR A 189 -6.37 19.75 16.60
N GLN A 190 -7.09 18.67 16.45
CA GLN A 190 -7.02 17.54 17.36
C GLN A 190 -5.65 16.87 17.35
N GLN A 191 -5.03 16.74 16.15
CA GLN A 191 -3.71 16.17 16.01
C GLN A 191 -3.02 16.72 14.76
N ALA A 192 -1.76 17.10 14.89
CA ALA A 192 -0.89 17.50 13.79
C ALA A 192 0.54 17.05 14.09
N ALA A 193 1.34 16.87 13.05
CA ALA A 193 2.79 16.72 13.16
C ALA A 193 3.43 18.10 13.34
N PRO A 194 4.74 18.18 13.68
CA PRO A 194 5.48 19.43 13.70
C PRO A 194 5.38 20.19 12.37
N LEU A 195 5.22 21.52 12.46
CA LEU A 195 4.96 22.39 11.31
C LEU A 195 6.08 22.32 10.25
N GLU A 196 7.33 22.17 10.69
CA GLU A 196 8.50 22.04 9.83
C GLU A 196 8.40 20.89 8.84
N LEU A 197 7.73 19.81 9.19
CA LEU A 197 7.51 18.67 8.27
C LEU A 197 6.52 19.01 7.16
N TYR A 198 5.48 19.79 7.46
CA TYR A 198 4.58 20.29 6.41
C TYR A 198 5.24 21.37 5.56
N ARG A 199 6.10 22.21 6.17
CA ARG A 199 6.81 23.31 5.51
C ARG A 199 8.19 22.92 4.97
N ALA A 200 8.49 21.63 4.88
CA ALA A 200 9.70 21.17 4.21
C ALA A 200 9.78 21.75 2.78
N PRO A 201 10.95 22.25 2.33
CA PRO A 201 11.11 22.83 0.98
C PRO A 201 10.68 21.88 -0.13
N GLU A 202 10.94 20.59 0.07
CA GLU A 202 10.55 19.50 -0.80
C GLU A 202 10.03 18.33 0.05
N LYS A 203 8.96 17.69 -0.39
CA LYS A 203 8.40 16.50 0.24
C LYS A 203 7.55 15.70 -0.72
N LEU A 204 7.28 14.45 -0.39
CA LEU A 204 6.27 13.64 -1.06
C LEU A 204 4.99 13.64 -0.21
N ILE A 205 3.86 13.81 -0.88
CA ILE A 205 2.53 13.65 -0.29
C ILE A 205 1.93 12.37 -0.86
N TYR A 206 1.38 11.50 -0.01
CA TYR A 206 0.77 10.26 -0.45
C TYR A 206 -0.64 10.07 0.07
N ARG A 207 -1.50 9.39 -0.71
CA ARG A 207 -2.85 9.03 -0.27
C ARG A 207 -2.76 8.03 0.87
N PHE A 208 -3.36 8.37 2.01
CA PHE A 208 -3.40 7.48 3.17
C PHE A 208 -4.50 6.42 3.04
N ILE A 209 -5.70 6.80 2.59
CA ILE A 209 -6.83 5.88 2.40
C ILE A 209 -6.88 5.53 0.92
N ASN A 210 -6.22 4.46 0.54
CA ASN A 210 -6.20 3.97 -0.83
C ASN A 210 -5.68 2.52 -0.89
N ARG A 211 -6.14 1.76 -1.87
CA ARG A 211 -5.62 0.42 -2.19
C ARG A 211 -4.38 0.47 -3.09
N GLN A 212 -4.04 1.63 -3.61
CA GLN A 212 -2.91 1.85 -4.51
C GLN A 212 -1.94 2.83 -3.90
N LEU A 213 -0.66 2.65 -4.21
CA LEU A 213 0.37 3.63 -3.93
C LEU A 213 0.19 4.83 -4.87
N VAL A 214 0.04 6.01 -4.30
CA VAL A 214 -0.10 7.27 -5.02
C VAL A 214 0.72 8.32 -4.31
N PHE A 215 1.85 8.70 -4.90
CA PHE A 215 2.77 9.69 -4.39
C PHE A 215 2.84 10.89 -5.33
N ALA A 216 2.82 12.09 -4.76
CA ALA A 216 2.98 13.37 -5.44
C ALA A 216 4.15 14.14 -4.85
N TYR A 217 4.86 14.87 -5.69
CA TYR A 217 5.90 15.79 -5.26
C TYR A 217 5.29 17.16 -4.87
N ASP A 218 5.78 17.75 -3.80
CA ASP A 218 5.38 19.07 -3.33
C ASP A 218 6.59 19.93 -2.95
N ASP A 219 6.80 20.99 -3.67
CA ASP A 219 7.77 22.07 -3.44
C ASP A 219 7.12 23.38 -2.98
N ARG A 220 5.80 23.35 -2.68
CA ARG A 220 5.00 24.53 -2.32
C ARG A 220 4.70 24.62 -0.82
N GLN A 221 5.30 23.75 -0.02
CA GLN A 221 5.18 23.77 1.44
C GLN A 221 3.71 23.71 1.93
N ARG A 222 2.85 22.98 1.20
CA ARG A 222 1.40 22.93 1.48
C ARG A 222 1.09 22.08 2.70
N LEU A 223 0.06 22.47 3.45
CA LEU A 223 -0.52 21.66 4.51
C LEU A 223 -1.34 20.50 3.94
N THR A 224 -1.45 19.41 4.69
CA THR A 224 -2.20 18.22 4.30
C THR A 224 -3.23 17.83 5.34
N LEU A 225 -4.42 17.39 4.93
CA LEU A 225 -5.41 16.75 5.80
C LEU A 225 -5.17 15.23 5.92
N ASN A 226 -5.74 14.63 6.93
CA ASN A 226 -5.57 13.21 7.33
C ASN A 226 -5.98 12.15 6.29
N SER A 227 -6.50 12.55 5.14
CA SER A 227 -6.70 11.66 3.99
C SER A 227 -5.44 11.46 3.14
N CYS A 228 -4.40 12.25 3.40
CA CYS A 228 -3.06 12.09 2.84
C CYS A 228 -1.99 12.43 3.89
N ASN A 229 -0.84 11.79 3.79
CA ASN A 229 0.29 11.97 4.69
C ASN A 229 1.52 12.45 3.91
N VAL A 230 2.56 12.80 4.66
CA VAL A 230 3.85 13.30 4.13
C VAL A 230 4.94 12.28 4.40
N VAL A 231 5.87 12.14 3.45
CA VAL A 231 7.16 11.48 3.62
C VAL A 231 8.26 12.32 3.00
N ILE A 232 9.37 12.45 3.71
CA ILE A 232 10.56 13.21 3.31
C ILE A 232 11.74 12.24 3.31
N PRO A 233 12.07 11.64 2.18
CA PRO A 233 13.22 10.73 2.04
C PRO A 233 14.55 11.46 2.24
N HIS A 234 15.50 10.77 2.90
CA HIS A 234 16.87 11.26 3.15
C HIS A 234 17.93 10.21 2.74
N ILE A 235 17.62 9.36 1.76
CA ILE A 235 18.57 8.33 1.30
C ILE A 235 19.73 9.00 0.56
N PRO A 236 20.97 8.88 1.03
CA PRO A 236 22.12 9.53 0.39
C PRO A 236 22.30 9.06 -1.06
N GLY A 237 22.47 10.00 -1.97
CA GLY A 237 22.70 9.71 -3.40
C GLY A 237 21.44 9.37 -4.20
N LEU A 238 20.25 9.38 -3.59
CA LEU A 238 18.98 9.19 -4.29
C LEU A 238 18.13 10.47 -4.24
N ASP A 239 17.76 10.97 -5.42
CA ASP A 239 16.86 12.12 -5.55
C ASP A 239 15.43 11.75 -5.12
N MET A 240 14.73 12.65 -4.45
CA MET A 240 13.35 12.43 -3.99
C MET A 240 12.39 12.12 -5.14
N ARG A 241 12.57 12.73 -6.32
CA ARG A 241 11.75 12.49 -7.52
C ARG A 241 11.99 11.10 -8.10
N TYR A 242 13.24 10.60 -8.00
CA TYR A 242 13.56 9.22 -8.33
C TYR A 242 12.85 8.26 -7.39
N ILE A 243 12.95 8.48 -6.07
CA ILE A 243 12.26 7.65 -5.06
C ILE A 243 10.74 7.66 -5.29
N MET A 244 10.16 8.83 -5.58
CA MET A 244 8.74 8.94 -5.94
C MET A 244 8.38 8.08 -7.15
N ALA A 245 9.21 8.07 -8.19
CA ALA A 245 8.96 7.26 -9.38
C ALA A 245 9.01 5.76 -9.08
N ILE A 246 9.96 5.30 -8.25
CA ILE A 246 10.01 3.93 -7.76
C ILE A 246 8.73 3.57 -7.01
N LEU A 247 8.32 4.39 -6.04
CA LEU A 247 7.12 4.16 -5.22
C LEU A 247 5.81 4.22 -6.02
N ASN A 248 5.78 4.94 -7.14
CA ASN A 248 4.63 5.00 -8.05
C ASN A 248 4.64 3.88 -9.10
N SER A 249 5.67 3.06 -9.20
CA SER A 249 5.80 2.01 -10.21
C SER A 249 4.86 0.83 -9.97
N ARG A 250 4.59 0.05 -11.04
CA ARG A 250 3.83 -1.19 -10.92
C ARG A 250 4.55 -2.25 -10.08
N VAL A 251 5.87 -2.26 -10.06
CA VAL A 251 6.63 -3.19 -9.21
C VAL A 251 6.40 -2.87 -7.73
N ALA A 252 6.50 -1.60 -7.33
CA ALA A 252 6.18 -1.19 -5.96
C ALA A 252 4.71 -1.45 -5.60
N GLN A 253 3.78 -1.21 -6.54
CA GLN A 253 2.37 -1.54 -6.37
C GLN A 253 2.15 -3.04 -6.18
N TYR A 254 2.85 -3.88 -6.93
CA TYR A 254 2.80 -5.33 -6.78
C TYR A 254 3.26 -5.77 -5.39
N ILE A 255 4.40 -5.26 -4.91
CA ILE A 255 4.88 -5.52 -3.54
C ILE A 255 3.81 -5.11 -2.53
N TYR A 256 3.28 -3.89 -2.65
CA TYR A 256 2.29 -3.38 -1.72
C TYR A 256 1.00 -4.22 -1.70
N GLU A 257 0.44 -4.53 -2.86
CA GLU A 257 -0.82 -5.29 -2.98
C GLU A 257 -0.65 -6.74 -2.49
N LYS A 258 0.45 -7.40 -2.89
CA LYS A 258 0.67 -8.81 -2.54
C LYS A 258 1.11 -8.99 -1.08
N ARG A 259 1.86 -8.04 -0.54
CA ARG A 259 2.36 -8.11 0.85
C ARG A 259 1.31 -7.69 1.87
N TYR A 260 0.57 -6.61 1.60
CA TYR A 260 -0.26 -5.96 2.63
C TYR A 260 -1.75 -6.05 2.37
N ASN A 261 -2.21 -6.08 1.12
CA ASN A 261 -3.63 -6.09 0.73
C ASN A 261 -4.49 -5.11 1.56
N ALA A 262 -3.96 -3.93 1.85
CA ALA A 262 -4.54 -2.98 2.79
C ALA A 262 -5.29 -1.84 2.09
N VAL A 263 -6.29 -1.28 2.77
CA VAL A 263 -7.01 -0.06 2.32
C VAL A 263 -6.40 1.23 2.87
N LYS A 264 -5.38 1.11 3.72
CA LYS A 264 -4.63 2.24 4.27
C LYS A 264 -3.14 2.04 3.99
N VAL A 265 -2.53 3.04 3.39
CA VAL A 265 -1.08 3.06 3.14
C VAL A 265 -0.38 3.53 4.41
N LEU A 266 0.08 2.58 5.22
CA LEU A 266 0.76 2.87 6.48
C LEU A 266 2.24 3.21 6.23
N ARG A 267 2.83 3.96 7.15
CA ARG A 267 4.28 4.24 7.19
C ARG A 267 5.10 2.95 7.09
N SER A 268 4.77 1.94 7.91
CA SER A 268 5.46 0.65 7.91
C SER A 268 5.42 -0.09 6.56
N HIS A 269 4.38 0.12 5.76
CA HIS A 269 4.31 -0.44 4.41
C HIS A 269 5.35 0.22 3.49
N ILE A 270 5.40 1.56 3.50
CA ILE A 270 6.30 2.34 2.65
C ILE A 270 7.76 2.10 3.04
N GLU A 271 8.06 2.05 4.34
CA GLU A 271 9.40 1.83 4.88
C GLU A 271 10.03 0.50 4.47
N ASN A 272 9.21 -0.47 4.05
CA ASN A 272 9.66 -1.81 3.68
C ASN A 272 9.66 -2.07 2.17
N ILE A 273 9.34 -1.10 1.34
CA ILE A 273 9.49 -1.23 -0.12
C ILE A 273 10.97 -1.02 -0.45
N PRO A 274 11.66 -2.01 -1.06
CA PRO A 274 13.03 -1.82 -1.50
C PRO A 274 13.11 -0.75 -2.58
N VAL A 275 14.05 0.18 -2.45
CA VAL A 275 14.34 1.23 -3.43
C VAL A 275 15.68 0.91 -4.07
N PRO A 276 15.72 0.46 -5.34
CA PRO A 276 16.98 0.14 -6.01
C PRO A 276 17.90 1.36 -6.10
N VAL A 277 19.19 1.16 -5.86
CA VAL A 277 20.21 2.21 -6.03
C VAL A 277 20.67 2.19 -7.49
N ALA A 278 20.22 3.14 -8.27
CA ALA A 278 20.61 3.30 -9.67
C ALA A 278 21.78 4.27 -9.82
N ASP A 279 22.55 4.13 -10.91
CA ASP A 279 23.54 5.12 -11.30
C ASP A 279 22.90 6.48 -11.64
N GLU A 280 23.72 7.54 -11.66
CA GLU A 280 23.25 8.90 -11.91
C GLU A 280 22.56 9.09 -13.27
N GLU A 281 22.99 8.36 -14.30
CA GLU A 281 22.40 8.46 -15.64
C GLU A 281 20.99 7.87 -15.64
N THR A 282 20.83 6.70 -15.04
CA THR A 282 19.52 6.03 -14.89
C THR A 282 18.57 6.86 -14.02
N GLN A 283 19.06 7.42 -12.90
CA GLN A 283 18.26 8.34 -12.08
C GLN A 283 17.80 9.55 -12.89
N ARG A 284 18.70 10.23 -13.60
CA ARG A 284 18.37 11.40 -14.45
C ARG A 284 17.31 11.08 -15.51
N ARG A 285 17.38 9.91 -16.14
CA ARG A 285 16.39 9.47 -17.12
C ARG A 285 15.00 9.30 -16.52
N ILE A 286 14.91 8.71 -15.34
CA ILE A 286 13.64 8.55 -14.60
C ILE A 286 13.11 9.91 -14.15
N ILE A 287 13.97 10.75 -13.57
CA ILE A 287 13.61 12.08 -13.07
C ILE A 287 13.07 12.96 -14.20
N SER A 288 13.72 13.00 -15.36
CA SER A 288 13.24 13.78 -16.50
C SER A 288 11.82 13.41 -16.91
N LYS A 289 11.49 12.11 -16.95
CA LYS A 289 10.14 11.64 -17.28
C LYS A 289 9.14 11.94 -16.17
N ALA A 290 9.56 11.83 -14.91
CA ALA A 290 8.74 12.20 -13.77
C ALA A 290 8.41 13.70 -13.77
N GLU A 291 9.37 14.56 -14.12
CA GLU A 291 9.18 16.01 -14.26
C GLU A 291 8.20 16.37 -15.39
N GLU A 292 8.24 15.64 -16.50
CA GLU A 292 7.24 15.78 -17.56
C GLU A 292 5.82 15.45 -17.03
N LEU A 293 5.66 14.36 -16.26
CA LEU A 293 4.38 14.00 -15.62
C LEU A 293 3.94 15.01 -14.56
N MET A 294 4.88 15.67 -13.87
CA MET A 294 4.59 16.72 -12.89
C MET A 294 4.14 18.03 -13.56
N ALA A 295 4.68 18.36 -14.73
CA ALA A 295 4.43 19.62 -15.44
C ALA A 295 3.07 19.64 -16.16
N GLU A 296 2.46 18.50 -16.45
CA GLU A 296 1.16 18.45 -17.14
C GLU A 296 0.04 19.04 -16.29
N GLU A 297 -0.75 19.94 -16.85
CA GLU A 297 -1.95 20.48 -16.19
C GLU A 297 -3.04 19.39 -16.09
N LEU A 298 -3.68 19.30 -14.92
CA LEU A 298 -4.91 18.52 -14.76
C LEU A 298 -6.02 19.20 -15.58
N ILE A 299 -6.44 18.54 -16.64
CA ILE A 299 -7.69 18.92 -17.31
C ILE A 299 -8.82 18.45 -16.38
N THR A 300 -9.38 19.38 -15.60
CA THR A 300 -10.54 19.09 -14.76
C THR A 300 -11.78 18.92 -15.63
N GLU A 301 -12.63 17.96 -15.32
CA GLU A 301 -13.89 17.66 -16.03
C GLU A 301 -14.83 18.89 -16.16
N SER A 302 -14.63 19.91 -15.33
CA SER A 302 -15.39 21.17 -15.36
C SER A 302 -15.10 22.09 -16.56
N SER A 303 -14.10 21.79 -17.39
CA SER A 303 -13.76 22.58 -18.59
C SER A 303 -14.20 21.95 -19.91
N VAL A 304 -15.04 20.93 -19.88
CA VAL A 304 -15.47 20.19 -21.07
C VAL A 304 -16.59 20.93 -21.81
N ASN A 305 -16.22 21.75 -22.77
CA ASN A 305 -17.11 22.15 -23.87
C ASN A 305 -16.31 22.21 -25.18
N SER A 306 -16.34 21.16 -25.94
CA SER A 306 -16.27 21.02 -27.40
C SER A 306 -15.49 19.78 -27.85
N GLU A 307 -15.80 19.28 -29.05
CA GLU A 307 -15.17 18.13 -29.74
C GLU A 307 -13.62 18.26 -29.86
N MET A 308 -13.10 19.49 -29.86
CA MET A 308 -11.66 19.79 -29.90
C MET A 308 -10.93 19.44 -28.60
N GLN A 309 -11.62 19.50 -27.47
CA GLN A 309 -11.09 19.13 -26.14
C GLN A 309 -10.99 17.60 -26.00
N THR A 310 -11.96 16.86 -26.52
CA THR A 310 -11.95 15.37 -26.49
C THR A 310 -10.71 14.82 -27.22
N TYR A 311 -10.28 15.49 -28.32
CA TYR A 311 -9.10 15.08 -29.08
C TYR A 311 -7.78 15.44 -28.37
N LYS A 312 -7.71 16.59 -27.69
CA LYS A 312 -6.58 16.99 -26.82
C LYS A 312 -6.46 16.04 -25.64
N THR A 313 -7.56 15.79 -24.93
CA THR A 313 -7.63 14.88 -23.79
C THR A 313 -7.13 13.47 -24.15
N GLY A 314 -7.48 12.97 -25.33
CA GLY A 314 -7.02 11.67 -25.80
C GLY A 314 -5.51 11.62 -26.09
N LYS A 315 -4.93 12.68 -26.69
CA LYS A 315 -3.47 12.75 -26.94
C LYS A 315 -2.67 12.90 -25.64
N ASP A 316 -3.12 13.76 -24.74
CA ASP A 316 -2.46 14.01 -23.46
C ASP A 316 -2.50 12.72 -22.60
N HIS A 317 -3.62 12.01 -22.61
CA HIS A 317 -3.74 10.71 -21.94
C HIS A 317 -2.79 9.64 -22.52
N LEU A 318 -2.64 9.59 -23.84
CA LEU A 318 -1.72 8.66 -24.50
C LEU A 318 -0.25 9.00 -24.22
N GLN A 319 0.10 10.30 -24.15
CA GLN A 319 1.45 10.74 -23.80
C GLN A 319 1.79 10.39 -22.36
N ARG A 320 0.88 10.64 -21.43
CA ARG A 320 1.05 10.24 -20.01
C ARG A 320 1.24 8.75 -19.87
N TYR A 321 0.39 7.96 -20.54
CA TYR A 321 0.50 6.51 -20.55
C TYR A 321 1.89 6.06 -21.00
N ARG A 322 2.43 6.64 -22.07
CA ARG A 322 3.79 6.35 -22.55
C ARG A 322 4.86 6.66 -21.52
N LEU A 323 4.79 7.81 -20.86
CA LEU A 323 5.75 8.19 -19.82
C LEU A 323 5.73 7.21 -18.64
N TYR A 324 4.54 6.79 -18.21
CA TYR A 324 4.41 5.74 -17.18
C TYR A 324 5.03 4.42 -17.62
N GLU A 325 4.73 3.94 -18.84
CA GLU A 325 5.31 2.71 -19.37
C GLU A 325 6.84 2.81 -19.50
N GLU A 326 7.37 3.94 -19.91
CA GLU A 326 8.80 4.17 -20.02
C GLU A 326 9.51 4.20 -18.66
N ILE A 327 8.90 4.81 -17.65
CA ILE A 327 9.41 4.77 -16.26
C ILE A 327 9.37 3.32 -15.75
N ASP A 328 8.24 2.66 -15.88
CA ASP A 328 8.06 1.29 -15.41
C ASP A 328 9.01 0.30 -16.10
N ASP A 329 9.31 0.48 -17.41
CA ASP A 329 10.30 -0.35 -18.12
C ASP A 329 11.72 -0.18 -17.56
N ILE A 330 12.09 1.03 -17.16
CA ILE A 330 13.38 1.26 -16.50
C ILE A 330 13.35 0.66 -15.08
N VAL A 331 12.31 0.92 -14.32
CA VAL A 331 12.18 0.46 -12.93
C VAL A 331 12.17 -1.06 -12.82
N ARG A 332 11.39 -1.77 -13.66
CA ARG A 332 11.34 -3.23 -13.63
C ARG A 332 12.73 -3.88 -13.84
N LYS A 333 13.57 -3.26 -14.69
CA LYS A 333 14.95 -3.72 -14.95
C LYS A 333 15.83 -3.54 -13.72
N LEU A 334 15.63 -2.50 -12.93
CA LEU A 334 16.33 -2.31 -11.65
C LEU A 334 16.00 -3.41 -10.63
N TYR A 335 14.77 -3.95 -10.68
CA TYR A 335 14.37 -5.11 -9.88
C TYR A 335 14.66 -6.45 -10.57
N SER A 336 15.38 -6.46 -11.69
CA SER A 336 15.65 -7.67 -12.49
C SER A 336 14.38 -8.46 -12.88
N VAL A 337 13.27 -7.74 -13.09
CA VAL A 337 11.99 -8.33 -13.52
C VAL A 337 12.01 -8.53 -15.03
N THR A 338 11.81 -9.78 -15.50
CA THR A 338 11.76 -10.14 -16.92
C THR A 338 10.51 -9.60 -17.61
N ASP A 339 10.45 -9.69 -18.93
CA ASP A 339 9.28 -9.26 -19.71
C ASP A 339 8.05 -10.11 -19.36
N GLU A 340 8.21 -11.42 -19.22
CA GLU A 340 7.14 -12.34 -18.84
C GLU A 340 6.62 -12.08 -17.43
N GLU A 341 7.52 -11.85 -16.48
CA GLU A 341 7.15 -11.51 -15.10
C GLU A 341 6.47 -10.15 -15.02
N TYR A 342 6.88 -9.19 -15.85
CA TYR A 342 6.24 -7.88 -15.88
C TYR A 342 4.82 -7.95 -16.46
N GLU A 343 4.60 -8.75 -17.50
CA GLU A 343 3.25 -9.04 -17.97
C GLU A 343 2.40 -9.75 -16.91
N PHE A 344 2.99 -10.69 -16.17
CA PHE A 344 2.32 -11.34 -15.04
C PHE A 344 1.95 -10.32 -13.95
N ILE A 345 2.84 -9.39 -13.60
CA ILE A 345 2.55 -8.28 -12.67
C ILE A 345 1.36 -7.47 -13.15
N LYS A 346 1.35 -7.03 -14.41
CA LYS A 346 0.25 -6.24 -14.99
C LYS A 346 -1.10 -6.97 -14.91
N GLN A 347 -1.12 -8.27 -15.20
CA GLN A 347 -2.34 -9.08 -15.12
C GLN A 347 -2.81 -9.36 -13.69
N SER A 348 -1.89 -9.40 -12.74
CA SER A 348 -2.18 -9.74 -11.34
C SER A 348 -2.57 -8.54 -10.48
N LEU A 349 -2.30 -7.31 -10.93
CA LEU A 349 -2.74 -6.10 -10.26
C LEU A 349 -4.24 -5.85 -10.47
N SER A 350 -4.95 -5.42 -9.44
CA SER A 350 -6.40 -5.23 -9.43
C SER A 350 -6.83 -4.12 -10.40
N GLY A 351 -7.01 -4.48 -11.65
CA GLY A 351 -7.69 -3.71 -12.68
C GLY A 351 -6.89 -2.60 -13.36
N ASP A 352 -7.29 -2.27 -14.59
CA ASP A 352 -6.73 -1.21 -15.46
C ASP A 352 -6.75 0.22 -14.87
N LYS A 353 -7.35 0.40 -13.70
CA LYS A 353 -7.38 1.66 -12.95
C LYS A 353 -6.02 2.12 -12.42
N TYR A 354 -4.97 1.32 -12.63
CA TYR A 354 -3.63 1.68 -12.18
C TYR A 354 -3.12 2.99 -12.82
N MET A 355 -3.59 3.32 -14.01
CA MET A 355 -3.08 4.41 -14.85
C MET A 355 -4.01 5.64 -14.95
N LEU A 356 -5.15 5.64 -14.29
CA LEU A 356 -6.12 6.75 -14.35
C LEU A 356 -6.02 7.70 -13.18
#